data_4ac418aba098d5ff9caf71eec9abd1cc
#
_entry.id   4ac418aba098d5ff9caf71eec9abd1cc
#
_cell.length_a   1.000
_cell.length_b   1.000
_cell.length_c   1.000
_cell.angle_alpha   90.00
_cell.angle_beta   90.00
_cell.angle_gamma   90.00
#
_symmetry.space_group_name_H-M   'P 1'
#
loop_
_entity.id
_entity.type
_entity.pdbx_description
1 polymer ?
#
loop_
_entity_poly.entity_id
_entity_poly.type
_entity_poly.pdbx_seq_one_letter_code
_entity_poly.pdbx_strand_id
1 'polypeptide(L)'
;MLRRPTLQGRNNFLTPAIVGPIGPESWNPLNLGSALLAWWDSSRGVTLATANVTSWIDRKGGYDLVQGTAAAQPLWSATSFNGSPGITFDGTDDELTLASQPFPSTSATVELYAVAQQDALAADTTTRHVFGYGGTAGASRRALIRRVATGVNRGATEIGDGASGIITTETTIDLSTRHLQYAIINATTTSVYVDNSSATQTSTVPSTGTSRARAGANTANTAGGFWNGKIRDIIVTSGLTTEQRTALKTFLLNRRNL
;
A
#
# COMPACT_ATOMS: atom_id res chain seq x y z
N MET A 1 -0.95 63.67 -53.90
CA MET A 1 -1.35 63.59 -52.47
C MET A 1 -1.59 62.11 -52.09
N LEU A 2 -0.63 61.51 -51.51
CA LEU A 2 -0.74 60.10 -51.07
C LEU A 2 -1.18 60.06 -49.58
N ARG A 3 -2.32 59.44 -49.29
CA ARG A 3 -2.80 59.17 -47.90
C ARG A 3 -2.10 57.96 -47.35
N ARG A 4 -1.48 58.06 -46.15
CA ARG A 4 -0.95 56.97 -45.35
C ARG A 4 -2.10 56.21 -44.72
N PRO A 5 -2.05 54.90 -44.68
CA PRO A 5 -2.97 54.08 -43.84
C PRO A 5 -2.54 54.13 -42.40
N THR A 6 -3.50 54.39 -41.50
CA THR A 6 -3.36 54.29 -40.03
C THR A 6 -3.33 52.80 -39.59
N LEU A 7 -2.26 52.40 -38.90
CA LEU A 7 -2.17 51.15 -38.23
C LEU A 7 -3.10 51.17 -36.99
N GLN A 8 -4.18 50.38 -37.03
CA GLN A 8 -4.95 50.03 -35.81
C GLN A 8 -4.17 49.03 -34.99
N GLY A 9 -3.78 49.42 -33.78
CA GLY A 9 -3.20 48.56 -32.78
C GLY A 9 -4.20 47.49 -32.36
N ARG A 10 -3.85 46.20 -32.53
CA ARG A 10 -4.55 45.10 -31.94
C ARG A 10 -4.14 45.03 -30.49
N ASN A 11 -5.06 45.40 -29.57
CA ASN A 11 -4.95 45.09 -28.16
C ASN A 11 -5.12 43.57 -27.99
N ASN A 12 -4.02 42.85 -27.86
CA ASN A 12 -4.03 41.50 -27.35
C ASN A 12 -4.32 41.56 -25.84
N PHE A 13 -5.59 41.54 -25.49
CA PHE A 13 -5.97 41.17 -24.13
C PHE A 13 -5.60 39.70 -23.95
N LEU A 14 -4.49 39.43 -23.23
CA LEU A 14 -4.24 38.13 -22.62
C LEU A 14 -5.37 37.93 -21.62
N THR A 15 -6.36 37.16 -22.01
CA THR A 15 -7.31 36.62 -21.03
C THR A 15 -6.51 35.77 -20.03
N PRO A 16 -6.57 36.06 -18.72
CA PRO A 16 -5.96 35.17 -17.75
C PRO A 16 -6.57 33.79 -17.96
N ALA A 17 -5.71 32.77 -18.08
CA ALA A 17 -6.18 31.40 -18.06
C ALA A 17 -6.98 31.23 -16.78
N ILE A 18 -8.28 30.97 -16.92
CA ILE A 18 -9.12 30.59 -15.80
C ILE A 18 -8.57 29.20 -15.36
N VAL A 19 -7.71 29.21 -14.35
CA VAL A 19 -7.39 27.99 -13.61
C VAL A 19 -8.68 27.64 -12.90
N GLY A 20 -9.48 26.79 -13.53
CA GLY A 20 -10.66 26.22 -12.88
C GLY A 20 -10.26 25.59 -11.54
N PRO A 21 -11.17 25.47 -10.58
CA PRO A 21 -10.87 24.81 -9.32
C PRO A 21 -10.29 23.44 -9.64
N ILE A 22 -9.09 23.18 -9.10
CA ILE A 22 -8.44 21.87 -9.22
C ILE A 22 -9.40 20.88 -8.55
N GLY A 23 -10.17 20.15 -9.36
CA GLY A 23 -11.12 19.16 -8.86
C GLY A 23 -10.40 18.08 -8.03
N PRO A 24 -11.09 17.37 -7.14
CA PRO A 24 -10.52 16.33 -6.30
C PRO A 24 -9.85 15.20 -7.08
N GLU A 25 -10.05 15.12 -8.39
CA GLU A 25 -9.42 14.13 -9.28
C GLU A 25 -7.93 14.39 -9.56
N SER A 26 -7.40 15.56 -9.25
CA SER A 26 -5.98 15.89 -9.44
C SER A 26 -5.07 15.42 -8.30
N TRP A 27 -5.61 15.16 -7.10
CA TRP A 27 -4.82 14.73 -5.96
C TRP A 27 -4.45 13.24 -6.07
N ASN A 28 -3.18 12.95 -5.83
CA ASN A 28 -2.68 11.57 -5.75
C ASN A 28 -1.53 11.48 -4.73
N PRO A 29 -1.09 10.28 -4.31
CA PRO A 29 -0.08 10.12 -3.28
C PRO A 29 1.25 10.84 -3.53
N LEU A 30 1.64 11.14 -4.77
CA LEU A 30 2.86 11.90 -5.05
C LEU A 30 2.82 13.32 -4.49
N ASN A 31 1.63 13.87 -4.23
CA ASN A 31 1.47 15.18 -3.59
C ASN A 31 1.92 15.20 -2.11
N LEU A 32 2.18 14.04 -1.50
CA LEU A 32 2.73 13.92 -0.16
C LEU A 32 4.23 14.30 -0.10
N GLY A 33 4.90 14.40 -1.25
CA GLY A 33 6.31 14.78 -1.32
C GLY A 33 7.23 13.83 -0.56
N SER A 34 8.05 14.37 0.37
CA SER A 34 8.98 13.57 1.17
C SER A 34 8.30 12.63 2.17
N ALA A 35 7.07 12.90 2.57
CA ALA A 35 6.32 12.04 3.48
C ALA A 35 5.85 10.72 2.81
N LEU A 36 5.73 10.67 1.48
CA LEU A 36 5.57 9.42 0.76
C LEU A 36 6.92 8.70 0.73
N LEU A 37 6.96 7.44 1.13
CA LEU A 37 8.16 6.60 1.05
C LEU A 37 8.11 5.67 -0.16
N ALA A 38 6.98 5.03 -0.43
CA ALA A 38 6.74 4.22 -1.61
C ALA A 38 5.25 4.13 -1.94
N TRP A 39 4.92 3.90 -3.21
CA TRP A 39 3.55 3.66 -3.68
C TRP A 39 3.56 2.69 -4.86
N TRP A 40 2.93 1.54 -4.68
CA TRP A 40 2.70 0.56 -5.72
C TRP A 40 1.21 0.58 -6.10
N ASP A 41 0.94 0.84 -7.38
CA ASP A 41 -0.40 0.98 -7.97
C ASP A 41 -0.58 -0.08 -9.06
N SER A 42 -1.51 -1.02 -8.86
CA SER A 42 -1.77 -2.10 -9.83
C SER A 42 -2.32 -1.61 -11.17
N SER A 43 -2.84 -0.38 -11.24
CA SER A 43 -3.29 0.22 -12.49
C SER A 43 -2.16 0.83 -13.31
N ARG A 44 -0.97 0.96 -12.74
CA ARG A 44 0.19 1.61 -13.37
C ARG A 44 1.50 1.02 -12.84
N GLY A 45 2.45 0.79 -13.74
CA GLY A 45 3.78 0.35 -13.33
C GLY A 45 3.87 -1.15 -13.02
N VAL A 46 3.04 -1.98 -13.62
CA VAL A 46 3.16 -3.44 -13.54
C VAL A 46 3.86 -3.96 -14.80
N THR A 47 4.96 -4.69 -14.62
CA THR A 47 5.67 -5.38 -15.70
C THR A 47 5.26 -6.85 -15.69
N LEU A 48 4.93 -7.38 -16.87
CA LEU A 48 4.36 -8.71 -17.02
C LEU A 48 5.22 -9.61 -17.89
N ALA A 49 5.27 -10.92 -17.55
CA ALA A 49 5.57 -12.02 -18.45
C ALA A 49 4.25 -12.75 -18.73
N THR A 50 3.64 -12.48 -19.89
CA THR A 50 2.26 -12.89 -20.21
C THR A 50 1.25 -12.19 -19.29
N ALA A 51 0.71 -12.86 -18.26
CA ALA A 51 -0.16 -12.28 -17.24
C ALA A 51 0.50 -12.24 -15.85
N ASN A 52 1.65 -12.88 -15.69
CA ASN A 52 2.36 -13.01 -14.44
C ASN A 52 3.17 -11.73 -14.15
N VAL A 53 3.13 -11.23 -12.93
CA VAL A 53 3.82 -10.02 -12.51
C VAL A 53 5.28 -10.33 -12.23
N THR A 54 6.18 -9.80 -13.04
CA THR A 54 7.63 -9.86 -12.82
C THR A 54 8.14 -8.70 -11.98
N SER A 55 7.45 -7.53 -12.08
CA SER A 55 7.80 -6.34 -11.29
C SER A 55 6.58 -5.47 -11.04
N TRP A 56 6.48 -4.90 -9.85
CA TRP A 56 5.53 -3.86 -9.47
C TRP A 56 6.31 -2.60 -9.13
N ILE A 57 6.30 -1.65 -10.06
CA ILE A 57 7.11 -0.44 -10.05
C ILE A 57 6.61 0.52 -8.96
N ASP A 58 7.51 1.01 -8.14
CA ASP A 58 7.24 2.09 -7.20
C ASP A 58 6.98 3.40 -7.95
N ARG A 59 5.80 3.96 -7.76
CA ARG A 59 5.35 5.20 -8.40
C ARG A 59 6.13 6.44 -7.95
N LYS A 60 6.72 6.41 -6.76
CA LYS A 60 7.65 7.43 -6.30
C LYS A 60 9.03 7.26 -6.94
N GLY A 61 9.40 6.03 -7.23
CA GLY A 61 10.66 5.61 -7.83
C GLY A 61 11.70 5.16 -6.81
N GLY A 62 12.32 4.01 -7.09
CA GLY A 62 13.46 3.49 -6.38
C GLY A 62 13.24 2.17 -5.63
N TYR A 63 11.98 1.73 -5.44
CA TYR A 63 11.68 0.57 -4.59
C TYR A 63 10.73 -0.42 -5.27
N ASP A 64 11.14 -0.93 -6.43
CA ASP A 64 10.35 -1.89 -7.19
C ASP A 64 10.29 -3.24 -6.48
N LEU A 65 9.08 -3.80 -6.37
CA LEU A 65 8.85 -5.15 -5.90
C LEU A 65 8.98 -6.11 -7.08
N VAL A 66 9.80 -7.16 -6.97
CA VAL A 66 10.12 -8.06 -8.10
C VAL A 66 9.94 -9.52 -7.72
N GLN A 67 9.67 -10.37 -8.74
CA GLN A 67 9.67 -11.83 -8.65
C GLN A 67 10.30 -12.45 -9.90
N GLY A 68 11.45 -13.10 -9.72
CA GLY A 68 12.18 -13.76 -10.80
C GLY A 68 11.76 -15.21 -11.07
N THR A 69 11.08 -15.87 -10.09
CA THR A 69 10.65 -17.26 -10.21
C THR A 69 9.24 -17.31 -10.77
N ALA A 70 9.06 -17.83 -11.98
CA ALA A 70 7.79 -17.82 -12.70
C ALA A 70 6.62 -18.47 -11.92
N ALA A 71 6.90 -19.53 -11.15
CA ALA A 71 5.89 -20.23 -10.36
C ALA A 71 5.37 -19.41 -9.16
N ALA A 72 6.15 -18.44 -8.68
CA ALA A 72 5.81 -17.59 -7.54
C ALA A 72 5.38 -16.17 -7.97
N GLN A 73 5.08 -15.96 -9.25
CA GLN A 73 4.63 -14.68 -9.80
C GLN A 73 3.11 -14.55 -9.71
N PRO A 74 2.57 -13.58 -8.97
CA PRO A 74 1.14 -13.34 -8.91
C PRO A 74 0.59 -12.87 -10.27
N LEU A 75 -0.72 -13.05 -10.47
CA LEU A 75 -1.40 -12.71 -11.71
C LEU A 75 -1.93 -11.27 -11.70
N TRP A 76 -1.71 -10.54 -12.79
CA TRP A 76 -2.35 -9.25 -13.00
C TRP A 76 -3.55 -9.35 -13.93
N SER A 77 -4.58 -8.58 -13.65
CA SER A 77 -5.71 -8.40 -14.56
C SER A 77 -6.24 -6.96 -14.48
N ALA A 78 -6.66 -6.44 -15.63
CA ALA A 78 -7.27 -5.12 -15.75
C ALA A 78 -8.62 -4.98 -15.02
N THR A 79 -9.23 -6.10 -14.62
CA THR A 79 -10.61 -6.14 -14.10
C THR A 79 -10.76 -7.00 -12.83
N SER A 80 -9.67 -7.57 -12.30
CA SER A 80 -9.74 -8.51 -11.16
C SER A 80 -10.23 -7.87 -9.86
N PHE A 81 -10.08 -6.55 -9.71
CA PHE A 81 -10.51 -5.82 -8.52
C PHE A 81 -11.82 -5.07 -8.81
N ASN A 82 -12.93 -5.83 -8.96
CA ASN A 82 -14.28 -5.32 -9.26
C ASN A 82 -14.34 -4.43 -10.52
N GLY A 83 -13.84 -4.92 -11.62
CA GLY A 83 -13.79 -4.17 -12.88
C GLY A 83 -12.61 -3.20 -13.00
N SER A 84 -11.76 -3.14 -12.00
CA SER A 84 -10.54 -2.34 -11.95
C SER A 84 -9.29 -3.20 -11.88
N PRO A 85 -8.10 -2.67 -12.23
CA PRO A 85 -6.85 -3.41 -12.14
C PRO A 85 -6.53 -3.88 -10.72
N GLY A 86 -5.99 -5.11 -10.63
CA GLY A 86 -5.52 -5.71 -9.40
C GLY A 86 -4.51 -6.81 -9.65
N ILE A 87 -3.71 -7.12 -8.63
CA ILE A 87 -2.78 -8.24 -8.62
C ILE A 87 -3.36 -9.32 -7.71
N THR A 88 -3.53 -10.52 -8.25
CA THR A 88 -4.08 -11.69 -7.55
C THR A 88 -2.96 -12.61 -7.11
N PHE A 89 -2.93 -12.93 -5.83
CA PHE A 89 -2.02 -13.87 -5.16
C PHE A 89 -2.81 -15.14 -4.83
N ASP A 90 -2.24 -16.31 -5.05
CA ASP A 90 -2.92 -17.60 -4.97
C ASP A 90 -2.97 -18.20 -3.55
N GLY A 91 -2.22 -17.61 -2.61
CA GLY A 91 -2.13 -18.09 -1.23
C GLY A 91 -1.20 -19.27 -1.01
N THR A 92 -0.42 -19.68 -2.01
CA THR A 92 0.46 -20.85 -2.00
C THR A 92 1.93 -20.45 -1.95
N ASP A 93 2.38 -19.65 -2.94
CA ASP A 93 3.79 -19.24 -3.06
C ASP A 93 3.97 -17.88 -3.74
N ASP A 94 2.89 -17.24 -4.17
CA ASP A 94 2.92 -15.92 -4.81
C ASP A 94 3.46 -14.84 -3.89
N GLU A 95 4.50 -14.12 -4.33
CA GLU A 95 5.08 -12.99 -3.62
C GLU A 95 5.78 -12.01 -4.57
N LEU A 96 5.92 -10.76 -4.13
CA LEU A 96 6.78 -9.76 -4.78
C LEU A 96 7.71 -9.17 -3.72
N THR A 97 9.01 -9.11 -4.00
CA THR A 97 10.04 -8.80 -3.00
C THR A 97 10.91 -7.61 -3.41
N LEU A 98 11.19 -6.72 -2.46
CA LEU A 98 12.28 -5.76 -2.50
C LEU A 98 13.38 -6.24 -1.55
N ALA A 99 14.55 -6.58 -2.08
CA ALA A 99 15.63 -7.26 -1.34
C ALA A 99 16.34 -6.36 -0.32
N SER A 100 16.23 -5.03 -0.47
CA SER A 100 16.77 -4.05 0.49
C SER A 100 15.81 -2.88 0.54
N GLN A 101 15.33 -2.53 1.73
CA GLN A 101 14.33 -1.49 1.89
C GLN A 101 14.83 -0.39 2.84
N PRO A 102 14.57 0.90 2.56
CA PRO A 102 15.04 2.03 3.34
C PRO A 102 13.98 2.52 4.35
N PHE A 103 12.89 1.79 4.55
CA PHE A 103 11.80 2.27 5.41
C PHE A 103 12.25 2.32 6.86
N PRO A 104 11.74 3.30 7.65
CA PRO A 104 12.14 3.45 9.04
C PRO A 104 11.94 2.16 9.85
N SER A 105 13.00 1.71 10.50
CA SER A 105 13.02 0.51 11.34
C SER A 105 12.97 0.81 12.84
N THR A 106 13.06 2.08 13.21
CA THR A 106 13.14 2.56 14.59
C THR A 106 11.84 3.25 15.03
N SER A 107 11.92 4.14 16.02
CA SER A 107 10.79 4.84 16.63
C SER A 107 10.11 5.90 15.75
N ALA A 108 10.58 6.15 14.53
CA ALA A 108 9.90 7.06 13.60
C ALA A 108 8.48 6.57 13.28
N THR A 109 7.54 7.50 13.20
CA THR A 109 6.18 7.18 12.79
C THR A 109 6.17 6.71 11.36
N VAL A 110 5.65 5.52 11.13
CA VAL A 110 5.43 4.91 9.81
C VAL A 110 3.97 4.54 9.66
N GLU A 111 3.44 4.76 8.50
CA GLU A 111 2.09 4.36 8.16
C GLU A 111 2.11 3.44 6.94
N LEU A 112 1.44 2.30 7.06
CA LEU A 112 1.28 1.32 6.01
C LEU A 112 -0.17 1.32 5.56
N TYR A 113 -0.43 1.39 4.26
CA TYR A 113 -1.76 1.37 3.68
C TYR A 113 -1.86 0.31 2.60
N ALA A 114 -2.98 -0.41 2.55
CA ALA A 114 -3.29 -1.32 1.46
C ALA A 114 -4.78 -1.27 1.11
N VAL A 115 -5.09 -1.28 -0.18
CA VAL A 115 -6.41 -1.59 -0.70
C VAL A 115 -6.38 -3.03 -1.19
N ALA A 116 -7.04 -3.91 -0.46
CA ALA A 116 -6.95 -5.35 -0.68
C ALA A 116 -8.29 -6.06 -0.44
N GLN A 117 -8.46 -7.20 -1.07
CA GLN A 117 -9.56 -8.14 -0.88
C GLN A 117 -8.96 -9.52 -0.63
N GLN A 118 -9.38 -10.19 0.43
CA GLN A 118 -9.04 -11.59 0.63
C GLN A 118 -10.13 -12.45 -0.01
N ASP A 119 -9.75 -13.49 -0.72
CA ASP A 119 -10.72 -14.46 -1.21
C ASP A 119 -11.18 -15.33 -0.02
N ALA A 120 -12.47 -15.69 -0.02
CA ALA A 120 -13.04 -16.51 1.05
C ALA A 120 -12.36 -17.87 1.11
N LEU A 121 -11.86 -18.22 2.28
CA LEU A 121 -11.27 -19.52 2.57
C LEU A 121 -12.10 -20.21 3.64
N ALA A 122 -12.59 -21.38 3.35
CA ALA A 122 -13.24 -22.22 4.34
C ALA A 122 -12.23 -22.61 5.41
N ALA A 123 -12.51 -22.28 6.69
CA ALA A 123 -11.75 -22.71 7.88
C ALA A 123 -10.24 -22.38 7.87
N ASP A 124 -9.81 -21.32 7.20
CA ASP A 124 -8.39 -20.91 7.23
C ASP A 124 -8.03 -20.19 8.53
N THR A 125 -7.14 -20.79 9.31
CA THR A 125 -6.59 -20.21 10.54
C THR A 125 -5.22 -19.57 10.31
N THR A 126 -4.74 -19.53 9.07
CA THR A 126 -3.40 -19.05 8.72
C THR A 126 -3.35 -17.53 8.79
N THR A 127 -2.31 -16.98 9.41
CA THR A 127 -1.98 -15.57 9.28
C THR A 127 -1.46 -15.29 7.88
N ARG A 128 -2.10 -14.36 7.16
CA ARG A 128 -1.77 -13.99 5.79
C ARG A 128 -1.29 -12.55 5.71
N HIS A 129 -0.24 -12.32 4.93
CA HIS A 129 0.45 -11.04 4.85
C HIS A 129 0.08 -10.32 3.58
N VAL A 130 -0.52 -9.13 3.70
CA VAL A 130 -0.78 -8.22 2.58
C VAL A 130 0.52 -7.57 2.13
N PHE A 131 1.21 -6.95 3.10
CA PHE A 131 2.49 -6.29 2.89
C PHE A 131 3.23 -6.19 4.23
N GLY A 132 4.53 -6.32 4.17
CA GLY A 132 5.39 -6.08 5.31
C GLY A 132 6.81 -5.73 4.91
N TYR A 133 7.54 -5.15 5.87
CA TYR A 133 8.97 -4.92 5.73
C TYR A 133 9.69 -5.18 7.06
N GLY A 134 10.98 -5.47 6.98
CA GLY A 134 11.78 -5.72 8.17
C GLY A 134 12.96 -6.63 7.91
N GLY A 135 13.41 -7.29 8.97
CA GLY A 135 14.46 -8.29 8.92
C GLY A 135 13.96 -9.62 8.38
N THR A 136 14.91 -10.49 8.09
CA THR A 136 14.67 -11.87 7.63
C THR A 136 14.51 -12.87 8.77
N ALA A 137 14.80 -12.49 10.01
CA ALA A 137 14.45 -13.26 11.20
C ALA A 137 12.93 -13.24 11.41
N GLY A 138 12.32 -14.41 11.66
CA GLY A 138 10.89 -14.66 11.56
C GLY A 138 9.94 -13.57 12.04
N ALA A 139 10.17 -12.98 13.22
CA ALA A 139 9.29 -11.96 13.80
C ALA A 139 9.79 -10.51 13.63
N SER A 140 10.93 -10.28 12.96
CA SER A 140 11.53 -8.95 12.81
C SER A 140 10.88 -8.17 11.69
N ARG A 141 9.65 -7.72 11.88
CA ARG A 141 8.86 -7.05 10.82
C ARG A 141 7.87 -6.02 11.31
N ARG A 142 7.42 -5.16 10.39
CA ARG A 142 6.18 -4.38 10.44
C ARG A 142 5.31 -4.79 9.27
N ALA A 143 4.08 -5.22 9.52
CA ALA A 143 3.26 -5.80 8.47
C ALA A 143 1.77 -5.51 8.67
N LEU A 144 1.05 -5.39 7.54
CA LEU A 144 -0.40 -5.50 7.47
C LEU A 144 -0.74 -6.96 7.18
N ILE A 145 -1.55 -7.55 8.03
CA ILE A 145 -1.92 -8.96 7.96
C ILE A 145 -3.44 -9.14 8.09
N ARG A 146 -3.89 -10.33 7.72
CA ARG A 146 -5.20 -10.84 8.06
C ARG A 146 -5.07 -12.20 8.70
N ARG A 147 -5.89 -12.49 9.71
CA ARG A 147 -5.89 -13.75 10.41
C ARG A 147 -7.29 -14.09 10.93
N VAL A 148 -7.52 -15.35 11.22
CA VAL A 148 -8.66 -15.81 11.99
C VAL A 148 -8.23 -16.00 13.43
N ALA A 149 -8.88 -15.32 14.36
CA ALA A 149 -8.65 -15.49 15.79
C ALA A 149 -9.98 -15.84 16.47
N THR A 150 -10.01 -16.98 17.17
CA THR A 150 -11.24 -17.46 17.85
C THR A 150 -12.48 -17.53 16.95
N GLY A 151 -12.29 -17.96 15.68
CA GLY A 151 -13.36 -18.04 14.69
C GLY A 151 -13.80 -16.70 14.09
N VAL A 152 -13.11 -15.60 14.40
CA VAL A 152 -13.43 -14.26 13.87
C VAL A 152 -12.31 -13.78 12.94
N ASN A 153 -12.71 -13.26 11.79
CA ASN A 153 -11.78 -12.66 10.84
C ASN A 153 -11.28 -11.31 11.34
N ARG A 154 -9.97 -11.10 11.26
CA ARG A 154 -9.28 -9.93 11.75
C ARG A 154 -8.40 -9.29 10.70
N GLY A 155 -8.51 -7.98 10.52
CA GLY A 155 -7.45 -7.16 9.95
C GLY A 155 -6.52 -6.72 11.08
N ALA A 156 -5.22 -6.92 10.93
CA ALA A 156 -4.27 -6.68 11.99
C ALA A 156 -2.96 -6.07 11.46
N THR A 157 -2.15 -5.58 12.39
CA THR A 157 -0.74 -5.26 12.14
C THR A 157 0.14 -6.10 13.07
N GLU A 158 1.23 -6.58 12.53
CA GLU A 158 2.27 -7.27 13.29
C GLU A 158 3.52 -6.42 13.35
N ILE A 159 4.13 -6.33 14.54
CA ILE A 159 5.38 -5.63 14.77
C ILE A 159 6.25 -6.47 15.68
N GLY A 160 7.48 -6.72 15.26
CA GLY A 160 8.43 -7.50 16.06
C GLY A 160 9.87 -7.19 15.70
N ASP A 161 10.79 -7.52 16.60
CA ASP A 161 12.24 -7.39 16.41
C ASP A 161 12.95 -8.74 16.19
N GLY A 162 12.18 -9.82 16.19
CA GLY A 162 12.70 -11.18 16.09
C GLY A 162 13.13 -11.81 17.41
N ALA A 163 13.20 -11.05 18.49
CA ALA A 163 13.65 -11.52 19.81
C ALA A 163 12.56 -11.40 20.88
N SER A 164 11.83 -10.29 20.91
CA SER A 164 10.89 -9.94 21.98
C SER A 164 9.44 -10.37 21.71
N GLY A 165 9.21 -11.13 20.64
CA GLY A 165 7.88 -11.53 20.22
C GLY A 165 7.21 -10.54 19.27
N ILE A 166 5.97 -10.81 18.96
CA ILE A 166 5.17 -10.02 18.02
C ILE A 166 4.09 -9.27 18.77
N ILE A 167 4.04 -7.95 18.60
CA ILE A 167 2.91 -7.11 18.99
C ILE A 167 1.88 -7.21 17.87
N THR A 168 0.68 -7.68 18.19
CA THR A 168 -0.43 -7.75 17.23
C THR A 168 -1.55 -6.84 17.70
N THR A 169 -1.87 -5.84 16.90
CA THR A 169 -3.06 -4.99 17.08
C THR A 169 -4.07 -5.37 16.01
N GLU A 170 -5.33 -5.62 16.38
CA GLU A 170 -6.30 -6.20 15.47
C GLU A 170 -7.71 -5.64 15.61
N THR A 171 -8.46 -5.59 14.51
CA THR A 171 -9.88 -5.25 14.46
C THR A 171 -10.65 -6.22 13.58
N THR A 172 -11.95 -6.36 13.82
CA THR A 172 -12.82 -7.27 13.05
C THR A 172 -12.97 -6.80 11.61
N ILE A 173 -13.03 -7.76 10.68
CA ILE A 173 -13.26 -7.49 9.26
C ILE A 173 -14.18 -8.57 8.68
N ASP A 174 -14.87 -8.21 7.60
CA ASP A 174 -15.51 -9.17 6.70
C ASP A 174 -14.50 -9.61 5.62
N LEU A 175 -14.34 -10.93 5.44
CA LEU A 175 -13.57 -11.49 4.33
C LEU A 175 -14.41 -11.41 3.06
N SER A 176 -13.78 -11.50 1.88
CA SER A 176 -14.40 -11.43 0.58
C SER A 176 -14.87 -10.04 0.10
N THR A 177 -14.88 -9.05 0.98
CA THR A 177 -15.08 -7.66 0.57
C THR A 177 -13.74 -6.92 0.42
N ARG A 178 -13.77 -5.81 -0.31
CA ARG A 178 -12.62 -4.94 -0.47
C ARG A 178 -12.49 -4.02 0.72
N HIS A 179 -11.30 -3.90 1.26
CA HIS A 179 -11.03 -3.04 2.41
C HIS A 179 -9.87 -2.09 2.14
N LEU A 180 -9.96 -0.88 2.67
CA LEU A 180 -8.80 -0.08 3.01
C LEU A 180 -8.32 -0.52 4.39
N GLN A 181 -7.19 -1.21 4.44
CA GLN A 181 -6.51 -1.54 5.69
C GLN A 181 -5.28 -0.65 5.83
N TYR A 182 -5.09 -0.04 7.00
CA TYR A 182 -3.87 0.71 7.26
C TYR A 182 -3.48 0.64 8.73
N ALA A 183 -2.20 0.86 8.99
CA ALA A 183 -1.64 0.93 10.34
C ALA A 183 -0.85 2.21 10.52
N ILE A 184 -0.94 2.79 11.72
CA ILE A 184 -0.10 3.89 12.18
C ILE A 184 0.77 3.34 13.30
N ILE A 185 2.07 3.32 13.09
CA ILE A 185 3.07 2.72 13.98
C ILE A 185 4.01 3.83 14.42
N ASN A 186 4.07 4.09 15.72
CA ASN A 186 5.05 5.02 16.31
C ASN A 186 5.82 4.35 17.46
N ALA A 187 6.66 5.08 18.17
CA ALA A 187 7.52 4.53 19.21
C ALA A 187 6.79 3.80 20.34
N THR A 188 5.54 4.19 20.65
CA THR A 188 4.81 3.75 21.85
C THR A 188 3.42 3.23 21.58
N THR A 189 2.93 3.41 20.36
CA THR A 189 1.57 2.97 20.00
C THR A 189 1.53 2.37 18.60
N THR A 190 0.64 1.42 18.43
CA THR A 190 0.28 0.86 17.14
C THR A 190 -1.23 0.89 17.01
N SER A 191 -1.71 1.52 15.95
CA SER A 191 -3.13 1.53 15.61
C SER A 191 -3.34 0.85 14.27
N VAL A 192 -4.31 -0.05 14.18
CA VAL A 192 -4.78 -0.64 12.93
C VAL A 192 -6.19 -0.17 12.64
N TYR A 193 -6.44 0.06 11.38
CA TYR A 193 -7.74 0.49 10.85
C TYR A 193 -8.13 -0.41 9.68
N VAL A 194 -9.38 -0.79 9.65
CA VAL A 194 -10.00 -1.44 8.49
C VAL A 194 -11.30 -0.71 8.21
N ASP A 195 -11.33 0.06 7.14
CA ASP A 195 -12.42 0.99 6.81
C ASP A 195 -12.76 1.92 7.99
N ASN A 196 -13.88 1.68 8.67
CA ASN A 196 -14.35 2.46 9.82
C ASN A 196 -14.06 1.82 11.18
N SER A 197 -13.51 0.60 11.18
CA SER A 197 -13.15 -0.12 12.41
C SER A 197 -11.70 0.14 12.77
N SER A 198 -11.40 0.23 14.06
CA SER A 198 -10.02 0.45 14.51
C SER A 198 -9.74 -0.21 15.85
N ALA A 199 -8.46 -0.49 16.09
CA ALA A 199 -7.95 -0.88 17.40
C ALA A 199 -6.59 -0.20 17.61
N THR A 200 -6.27 0.10 18.87
CA THR A 200 -4.99 0.71 19.26
C THR A 200 -4.40 -0.06 20.44
N GLN A 201 -3.13 -0.35 20.37
CA GLN A 201 -2.35 -0.94 21.44
C GLN A 201 -1.21 0.00 21.83
N THR A 202 -1.04 0.19 23.14
CA THR A 202 0.11 0.92 23.70
C THR A 202 1.16 -0.09 24.14
N SER A 203 2.34 0.00 23.56
CA SER A 203 3.49 -0.83 23.87
C SER A 203 4.73 -0.20 23.26
N THR A 204 5.90 -0.40 23.87
CA THR A 204 7.15 -0.03 23.23
C THR A 204 7.28 -0.79 21.91
N VAL A 205 7.35 -0.06 20.80
CA VAL A 205 7.48 -0.64 19.46
C VAL A 205 8.95 -0.99 19.22
N PRO A 206 9.30 -2.26 19.05
CA PRO A 206 10.67 -2.65 18.83
C PRO A 206 11.20 -2.17 17.48
N SER A 207 12.52 -2.04 17.37
CA SER A 207 13.19 -1.84 16.10
C SER A 207 13.05 -3.08 15.23
N THR A 208 12.86 -2.88 13.94
CA THR A 208 12.80 -3.96 12.95
C THR A 208 14.04 -3.90 12.05
N GLY A 209 14.33 -4.99 11.34
CA GLY A 209 15.41 -4.98 10.36
C GLY A 209 15.07 -4.15 9.11
N THR A 210 16.06 -3.97 8.24
CA THR A 210 15.93 -3.25 6.97
C THR A 210 16.19 -4.12 5.75
N SER A 211 16.23 -5.44 5.93
CA SER A 211 16.73 -6.37 4.92
C SER A 211 15.78 -6.59 3.76
N ARG A 212 14.47 -6.43 3.95
CA ARG A 212 13.48 -6.83 2.94
C ARG A 212 12.15 -6.10 3.10
N ALA A 213 11.46 -5.85 1.97
CA ALA A 213 10.01 -5.63 1.95
C ALA A 213 9.37 -6.67 1.03
N ARG A 214 8.11 -7.06 1.32
CA ARG A 214 7.41 -8.10 0.57
C ARG A 214 5.91 -7.84 0.53
N ALA A 215 5.32 -7.98 -0.65
CA ALA A 215 3.88 -8.06 -0.84
C ALA A 215 3.48 -9.52 -1.04
N GLY A 216 2.37 -9.93 -0.47
CA GLY A 216 1.83 -11.27 -0.63
C GLY A 216 2.39 -12.32 0.32
N ALA A 217 3.42 -12.03 1.11
CA ALA A 217 3.99 -12.98 2.08
C ALA A 217 4.73 -12.27 3.23
N ASN A 218 5.12 -13.01 4.26
CA ASN A 218 5.95 -12.48 5.34
C ASN A 218 7.39 -12.21 4.88
N THR A 219 8.17 -11.49 5.70
CA THR A 219 9.56 -11.11 5.36
C THR A 219 10.62 -12.14 5.76
N ALA A 220 10.23 -13.30 6.31
CA ALA A 220 11.18 -14.35 6.71
C ALA A 220 12.05 -14.85 5.54
N ASN A 221 13.20 -15.46 5.84
CA ASN A 221 14.07 -16.06 4.84
C ASN A 221 13.34 -17.10 3.98
N THR A 222 12.56 -17.97 4.63
CA THR A 222 11.59 -18.82 3.96
C THR A 222 10.26 -18.09 3.99
N ALA A 223 9.73 -17.71 2.84
CA ALA A 223 8.42 -17.07 2.73
C ALA A 223 7.32 -17.97 3.32
N GLY A 224 6.29 -17.32 3.84
CA GLY A 224 5.13 -18.00 4.40
C GLY A 224 3.99 -17.03 4.66
N GLY A 225 2.85 -17.55 5.10
CA GLY A 225 1.68 -16.73 5.33
C GLY A 225 1.23 -16.01 4.07
N PHE A 226 1.26 -16.74 2.95
CA PHE A 226 0.98 -16.22 1.62
C PHE A 226 -0.44 -15.65 1.52
N TRP A 227 -0.54 -14.47 0.90
CA TRP A 227 -1.81 -13.82 0.65
C TRP A 227 -2.64 -14.62 -0.33
N ASN A 228 -3.90 -14.86 -0.01
CA ASN A 228 -4.87 -15.41 -0.94
C ASN A 228 -5.92 -14.35 -1.23
N GLY A 229 -5.83 -13.74 -2.40
CA GLY A 229 -6.72 -12.65 -2.78
C GLY A 229 -6.03 -11.59 -3.63
N LYS A 230 -6.61 -10.41 -3.65
CA LYS A 230 -6.23 -9.35 -4.57
C LYS A 230 -5.70 -8.14 -3.83
N ILE A 231 -4.68 -7.49 -4.38
CA ILE A 231 -4.13 -6.23 -3.89
C ILE A 231 -4.16 -5.21 -5.04
N ARG A 232 -4.69 -4.02 -4.74
CA ARG A 232 -4.77 -2.92 -5.69
C ARG A 232 -3.70 -1.86 -5.46
N ASP A 233 -3.54 -1.41 -4.24
CA ASP A 233 -2.57 -0.39 -3.84
C ASP A 233 -1.85 -0.81 -2.57
N ILE A 234 -0.57 -0.47 -2.50
CA ILE A 234 0.23 -0.46 -1.28
C ILE A 234 0.94 0.88 -1.19
N ILE A 235 0.88 1.52 -0.02
CA ILE A 235 1.55 2.80 0.24
C ILE A 235 2.27 2.74 1.57
N VAL A 236 3.49 3.26 1.59
CA VAL A 236 4.29 3.47 2.80
C VAL A 236 4.56 4.95 2.95
N THR A 237 4.27 5.51 4.11
CA THR A 237 4.50 6.94 4.43
C THR A 237 5.16 7.11 5.78
N SER A 238 5.68 8.30 6.03
CA SER A 238 6.22 8.70 7.34
C SER A 238 5.93 10.18 7.60
N GLY A 239 5.49 10.49 8.83
CA GLY A 239 5.33 11.87 9.25
C GLY A 239 4.20 12.65 8.57
N LEU A 240 3.08 11.98 8.22
CA LEU A 240 1.90 12.65 7.64
C LEU A 240 1.28 13.66 8.61
N THR A 241 0.88 14.82 8.09
CA THR A 241 -0.07 15.69 8.80
C THR A 241 -1.48 15.08 8.79
N THR A 242 -2.38 15.61 9.61
CA THR A 242 -3.79 15.15 9.66
C THR A 242 -4.48 15.38 8.32
N GLU A 243 -4.22 16.50 7.65
CA GLU A 243 -4.78 16.85 6.34
C GLU A 243 -4.27 15.90 5.25
N GLN A 244 -2.96 15.62 5.23
CA GLN A 244 -2.35 14.66 4.30
C GLN A 244 -2.92 13.25 4.47
N ARG A 245 -3.08 12.80 5.73
CA ARG A 245 -3.67 11.51 6.05
C ARG A 245 -5.13 11.44 5.59
N THR A 246 -5.90 12.51 5.80
CA THR A 246 -7.29 12.60 5.35
C THR A 246 -7.39 12.52 3.83
N ALA A 247 -6.56 13.28 3.11
CA ALA A 247 -6.52 13.27 1.65
C ALA A 247 -6.14 11.88 1.10
N LEU A 248 -5.11 11.24 1.69
CA LEU A 248 -4.69 9.89 1.30
C LEU A 248 -5.79 8.85 1.53
N LYS A 249 -6.44 8.89 2.70
CA LYS A 249 -7.57 7.99 2.99
C LYS A 249 -8.71 8.18 1.99
N THR A 250 -9.09 9.41 1.69
CA THR A 250 -10.14 9.72 0.70
C THR A 250 -9.79 9.16 -0.66
N PHE A 251 -8.55 9.35 -1.11
CA PHE A 251 -8.05 8.79 -2.37
C PHE A 251 -8.17 7.25 -2.39
N LEU A 252 -7.71 6.57 -1.34
CA LEU A 252 -7.73 5.11 -1.27
C LEU A 252 -9.13 4.53 -1.10
N LEU A 253 -10.03 5.21 -0.37
CA LEU A 253 -11.42 4.80 -0.25
C LEU A 253 -12.15 4.88 -1.60
N ASN A 254 -11.90 5.92 -2.39
CA ASN A 254 -12.42 6.00 -3.75
C ASN A 254 -11.93 4.84 -4.62
N ARG A 255 -10.65 4.48 -4.52
CA ARG A 255 -10.07 3.35 -5.23
C ARG A 255 -10.59 2.00 -4.76
N ARG A 256 -10.93 1.86 -3.48
CA ARG A 256 -11.58 0.66 -2.95
C ARG A 256 -12.96 0.44 -3.58
N ASN A 257 -13.68 1.49 -3.84
CA ASN A 257 -15.08 1.43 -4.32
C ASN A 257 -15.20 1.24 -5.83
N LEU A 258 -14.13 1.45 -6.57
CA LEU A 258 -14.07 1.24 -8.03
C LEU A 258 -13.99 -0.23 -8.41
#